data_ae7e9ace0aecd3874739a2a6ed01bf31
#
_entry.id   ae7e9ace0aecd3874739a2a6ed01bf31
#
_cell.length_a   1.000
_cell.length_b   1.000
_cell.length_c   1.000
_cell.angle_alpha   90.00
_cell.angle_beta   90.00
_cell.angle_gamma   90.00
#
_symmetry.space_group_name_H-M   'P 1'
#
loop_
_entity.id
_entity.type
_entity.pdbx_description
1 polymer ?
#
loop_
_entity_poly.entity_id
_entity_poly.type
_entity_poly.pdbx_seq_one_letter_code
_entity_poly.pdbx_strand_id
1 'polypeptide(L)'
;DIIIKGFDISKYAIQNSKEEIKNFLHEYDARNIFPYQNNEFDLVISLGTLHNLKLPDLKQTVGEIERVGSKGYIMLESFRNNRELFNLQCWALTCETFFDTDTWISFYESVGYTGDYEFIYFE
;
A
#
# COMPACT_ATOMS: atom_id res chain seq x y z
N ASP A 1 1.24 -25.33 1.31
CA ASP A 1 0.27 -24.54 0.55
C ASP A 1 0.22 -23.11 1.07
N ILE A 2 0.09 -22.12 0.16
CA ILE A 2 -0.06 -20.72 0.53
C ILE A 2 -1.55 -20.38 0.50
N ILE A 3 -2.06 -19.80 1.59
CA ILE A 3 -3.42 -19.27 1.66
C ILE A 3 -3.34 -17.77 1.36
N ILE A 4 -4.12 -17.31 0.38
CA ILE A 4 -4.11 -15.92 -0.08
C ILE A 4 -5.45 -15.27 0.24
N LYS A 5 -5.43 -14.02 0.68
CA LYS A 5 -6.57 -13.11 0.68
C LYS A 5 -6.11 -11.76 0.14
N GLY A 6 -6.93 -11.11 -0.63
CA GLY A 6 -6.63 -9.79 -1.18
C GLY A 6 -7.88 -8.95 -1.38
N PHE A 7 -7.70 -7.65 -1.46
CA PHE A 7 -8.79 -6.74 -1.78
C PHE A 7 -8.28 -5.53 -2.59
N ASP A 8 -9.19 -4.94 -3.31
CA ASP A 8 -9.00 -3.68 -4.02
C ASP A 8 -10.33 -2.90 -3.99
N ILE A 9 -10.27 -1.58 -4.04
CA ILE A 9 -11.47 -0.75 -4.14
C ILE A 9 -12.11 -0.83 -5.52
N SER A 10 -11.34 -1.23 -6.53
CA SER A 10 -11.76 -1.33 -7.91
C SER A 10 -12.50 -2.63 -8.18
N LYS A 11 -13.82 -2.55 -8.32
CA LYS A 11 -14.64 -3.67 -8.79
C LYS A 11 -14.14 -4.23 -10.12
N TYR A 12 -13.70 -3.35 -11.03
CA TYR A 12 -13.13 -3.75 -12.31
C TYR A 12 -11.86 -4.60 -12.13
N ALA A 13 -10.94 -4.20 -11.25
CA ALA A 13 -9.72 -4.95 -10.97
C ALA A 13 -10.03 -6.36 -10.43
N ILE A 14 -10.98 -6.46 -9.49
CA ILE A 14 -11.42 -7.74 -8.94
C ILE A 14 -12.04 -8.64 -10.04
N GLN A 15 -12.93 -8.09 -10.85
CA GLN A 15 -13.63 -8.85 -11.90
C GLN A 15 -12.70 -9.33 -13.02
N ASN A 16 -11.63 -8.57 -13.31
CA ASN A 16 -10.64 -8.86 -14.35
C ASN A 16 -9.34 -9.46 -13.82
N SER A 17 -9.31 -9.87 -12.56
CA SER A 17 -8.18 -10.59 -11.99
C SER A 17 -8.03 -11.98 -12.60
N LYS A 18 -6.86 -12.59 -12.44
CA LYS A 18 -6.60 -13.95 -12.90
C LYS A 18 -7.55 -14.94 -12.22
N GLU A 19 -8.08 -15.89 -12.99
CA GLU A 19 -9.05 -16.88 -12.49
C GLU A 19 -8.52 -17.68 -11.29
N GLU A 20 -7.20 -17.94 -11.24
CA GLU A 20 -6.56 -18.72 -10.17
C GLU A 20 -6.64 -18.05 -8.80
N ILE A 21 -6.76 -16.71 -8.77
CA ILE A 21 -6.77 -15.92 -7.52
C ILE A 21 -8.10 -15.23 -7.24
N LYS A 22 -8.99 -15.18 -8.21
CA LYS A 22 -10.24 -14.41 -8.17
C LYS A 22 -11.11 -14.71 -6.95
N ASN A 23 -11.20 -15.99 -6.57
CA ASN A 23 -12.00 -16.41 -5.41
C ASN A 23 -11.42 -15.98 -4.05
N PHE A 24 -10.16 -15.52 -4.03
CA PHE A 24 -9.48 -15.03 -2.83
C PHE A 24 -9.49 -13.51 -2.72
N LEU A 25 -10.09 -12.83 -3.73
CA LEU A 25 -10.14 -11.38 -3.82
C LEU A 25 -11.55 -10.86 -3.54
N HIS A 26 -11.65 -9.70 -2.93
CA HIS A 26 -12.92 -9.02 -2.71
C HIS A 26 -12.77 -7.50 -2.84
N GLU A 27 -13.88 -6.83 -3.15
CA GLU A 27 -13.95 -5.37 -3.17
C GLU A 27 -13.95 -4.85 -1.74
N TYR A 28 -12.99 -3.99 -1.40
CA TYR A 28 -12.89 -3.35 -0.09
C TYR A 28 -12.09 -2.06 -0.16
N ASP A 29 -12.47 -1.10 0.67
CA ASP A 29 -11.79 0.19 0.78
C ASP A 29 -10.76 0.16 1.91
N ALA A 30 -9.48 0.30 1.56
CA ALA A 30 -8.35 0.29 2.50
C ALA A 30 -8.38 1.41 3.55
N ARG A 31 -9.22 2.44 3.36
CA ARG A 31 -9.43 3.51 4.35
C ARG A 31 -10.23 3.04 5.57
N ASN A 32 -10.91 1.92 5.49
CA ASN A 32 -11.66 1.32 6.58
C ASN A 32 -10.79 0.37 7.41
N ILE A 33 -11.25 0.04 8.61
CA ILE A 33 -10.64 -1.01 9.45
C ILE A 33 -10.71 -2.33 8.69
N PHE A 34 -9.58 -3.02 8.56
CA PHE A 34 -9.54 -4.29 7.83
C PHE A 34 -10.36 -5.37 8.54
N PRO A 35 -11.15 -6.16 7.80
CA PRO A 35 -12.04 -7.18 8.36
C PRO A 35 -11.26 -8.44 8.77
N TYR A 36 -10.12 -8.27 9.41
CA TYR A 36 -9.19 -9.32 9.83
C TYR A 36 -8.75 -9.11 11.28
N GLN A 37 -8.34 -10.20 11.92
CA GLN A 37 -7.84 -10.17 13.30
C GLN A 37 -6.39 -9.69 13.37
N ASN A 38 -5.94 -9.32 14.56
CA ASN A 38 -4.53 -9.00 14.80
C ASN A 38 -3.65 -10.21 14.46
N ASN A 39 -2.55 -9.99 13.73
CA ASN A 39 -1.61 -11.01 13.30
C ASN A 39 -2.26 -12.22 12.57
N GLU A 40 -3.35 -11.97 11.84
CA GLU A 40 -4.02 -13.03 11.07
C GLU A 40 -3.16 -13.56 9.93
N PHE A 41 -2.29 -12.71 9.37
CA PHE A 41 -1.45 -13.05 8.21
C PHE A 41 0.02 -13.14 8.60
N ASP A 42 0.73 -14.11 8.04
CA ASP A 42 2.19 -14.20 8.17
C ASP A 42 2.89 -13.04 7.46
N LEU A 43 2.34 -12.59 6.33
CA LEU A 43 2.84 -11.47 5.53
C LEU A 43 1.69 -10.67 4.91
N VAL A 44 1.75 -9.35 5.04
CA VAL A 44 0.88 -8.42 4.32
C VAL A 44 1.70 -7.63 3.31
N ILE A 45 1.22 -7.57 2.06
CA ILE A 45 1.89 -6.90 0.95
C ILE A 45 1.02 -5.76 0.43
N SER A 46 1.60 -4.57 0.25
CA SER A 46 0.98 -3.44 -0.43
C SER A 46 1.91 -2.92 -1.54
N LEU A 47 1.43 -2.93 -2.77
CA LEU A 47 2.22 -2.58 -3.95
C LEU A 47 1.56 -1.41 -4.70
N GLY A 48 2.21 -0.26 -4.77
CA GLY A 48 1.78 0.89 -5.57
C GLY A 48 0.40 1.46 -5.20
N THR A 49 -0.02 1.35 -3.95
CA THR A 49 -1.38 1.70 -3.51
C THR A 49 -1.42 2.92 -2.60
N LEU A 50 -0.53 2.98 -1.63
CA LEU A 50 -0.66 3.92 -0.50
C LEU A 50 -0.51 5.39 -0.89
N HIS A 51 0.24 5.70 -1.95
CA HIS A 51 0.36 7.07 -2.46
C HIS A 51 -0.97 7.68 -2.95
N ASN A 52 -1.98 6.85 -3.22
CA ASN A 52 -3.32 7.30 -3.60
C ASN A 52 -4.18 7.75 -2.41
N LEU A 53 -3.70 7.59 -1.19
CA LEU A 53 -4.42 7.95 0.02
C LEU A 53 -3.98 9.32 0.54
N LYS A 54 -4.92 10.08 1.10
CA LYS A 54 -4.64 11.29 1.87
C LYS A 54 -4.02 10.93 3.21
N LEU A 55 -3.27 11.83 3.82
CA LEU A 55 -2.50 11.57 5.01
C LEU A 55 -3.28 10.92 6.19
N PRO A 56 -4.50 11.34 6.54
CA PRO A 56 -5.26 10.69 7.62
C PRO A 56 -5.58 9.22 7.32
N ASP A 57 -6.03 8.94 6.09
CA ASP A 57 -6.35 7.58 5.64
C ASP A 57 -5.10 6.71 5.50
N LEU A 58 -4.02 7.29 5.00
CA LEU A 58 -2.72 6.65 4.88
C LEU A 58 -2.20 6.17 6.25
N LYS A 59 -2.31 7.03 7.28
CA LYS A 59 -1.92 6.69 8.65
C LYS A 59 -2.72 5.51 9.19
N GLN A 60 -4.03 5.51 8.99
CA GLN A 60 -4.90 4.41 9.40
C GLN A 60 -4.57 3.12 8.65
N THR A 61 -4.43 3.18 7.32
CA THR A 61 -4.15 2.02 6.48
C THR A 61 -2.82 1.35 6.82
N VAL A 62 -1.75 2.12 7.03
CA VAL A 62 -0.46 1.57 7.46
C VAL A 62 -0.56 0.95 8.85
N GLY A 63 -1.31 1.56 9.77
CA GLY A 63 -1.61 0.97 11.08
C GLY A 63 -2.35 -0.36 10.98
N GLU A 64 -3.28 -0.50 10.05
CA GLU A 64 -3.99 -1.75 9.80
C GLU A 64 -3.08 -2.83 9.18
N ILE A 65 -2.20 -2.46 8.24
CA ILE A 65 -1.18 -3.38 7.70
C ILE A 65 -0.32 -3.95 8.84
N GLU A 66 0.16 -3.09 9.73
CA GLU A 66 0.93 -3.49 10.91
C GLU A 66 0.13 -4.37 11.88
N ARG A 67 -1.16 -4.06 12.07
CA ARG A 67 -2.03 -4.79 12.99
C ARG A 67 -2.34 -6.22 12.53
N VAL A 68 -2.68 -6.39 11.25
CA VAL A 68 -3.16 -7.68 10.73
C VAL A 68 -2.04 -8.62 10.28
N GLY A 69 -0.84 -8.11 10.05
CA GLY A 69 0.32 -8.87 9.59
C GLY A 69 1.35 -9.11 10.68
N SER A 70 1.89 -10.32 10.76
CA SER A 70 3.09 -10.60 11.55
C SER A 70 4.32 -9.95 10.92
N LYS A 71 4.32 -9.80 9.59
CA LYS A 71 5.29 -9.06 8.79
C LYS A 71 4.56 -8.22 7.73
N GLY A 72 5.14 -7.09 7.36
CA GLY A 72 4.65 -6.22 6.31
C GLY A 72 5.70 -5.99 5.22
N TYR A 73 5.25 -5.80 3.99
CA TYR A 73 6.07 -5.31 2.88
C TYR A 73 5.29 -4.25 2.11
N ILE A 74 5.83 -3.05 2.04
CA ILE A 74 5.23 -1.93 1.32
C ILE A 74 6.19 -1.46 0.22
N MET A 75 5.74 -1.50 -1.02
CA MET A 75 6.45 -0.92 -2.16
C MET A 75 5.60 0.21 -2.74
N LEU A 76 6.20 1.36 -2.95
CA LEU A 76 5.55 2.50 -3.58
C LEU A 76 6.56 3.42 -4.28
N GLU A 77 6.01 4.34 -5.05
CA GLU A 77 6.75 5.32 -5.82
C GLU A 77 7.17 6.49 -4.93
N SER A 78 8.41 6.96 -5.11
CA SER A 78 8.98 8.11 -4.42
C SER A 78 9.92 8.88 -5.34
N PHE A 79 10.59 9.89 -4.81
CA PHE A 79 11.55 10.71 -5.54
C PHE A 79 12.70 11.15 -4.62
N ARG A 80 13.87 11.42 -5.21
CA ARG A 80 15.08 11.87 -4.54
C ARG A 80 15.48 13.29 -4.95
N ASN A 81 14.90 13.78 -6.05
CA ASN A 81 15.19 15.08 -6.64
C ASN A 81 14.00 15.62 -7.45
N ASN A 82 14.08 16.87 -7.88
CA ASN A 82 13.00 17.54 -8.59
C ASN A 82 12.64 16.91 -9.95
N ARG A 83 13.61 16.30 -10.64
CA ARG A 83 13.36 15.62 -11.91
C ARG A 83 12.50 14.37 -11.69
N GLU A 84 12.86 13.55 -10.72
CA GLU A 84 12.08 12.36 -10.35
C GLU A 84 10.68 12.74 -9.85
N LEU A 85 10.56 13.82 -9.06
CA LEU A 85 9.27 14.34 -8.64
C LEU A 85 8.40 14.74 -9.84
N PHE A 86 8.96 15.46 -10.80
CA PHE A 86 8.24 15.84 -12.01
C PHE A 86 7.78 14.59 -12.80
N ASN A 87 8.65 13.62 -13.00
CA ASN A 87 8.32 12.38 -13.69
C ASN A 87 7.23 11.59 -12.95
N LEU A 88 7.33 11.50 -11.63
CA LEU A 88 6.32 10.86 -10.79
C LEU A 88 4.96 11.57 -10.91
N GLN A 89 4.93 12.91 -10.88
CA GLN A 89 3.69 13.68 -11.03
C GLN A 89 3.06 13.50 -12.41
N CYS A 90 3.86 13.36 -13.47
CA CYS A 90 3.35 13.06 -14.80
C CYS A 90 2.74 11.65 -14.90
N TRP A 91 3.27 10.69 -14.18
CA TRP A 91 2.80 9.31 -14.18
C TRP A 91 1.61 9.09 -13.25
N ALA A 92 1.66 9.64 -12.04
CA ALA A 92 0.74 9.33 -10.96
C ALA A 92 -0.51 10.23 -10.98
N LEU A 93 -1.47 9.92 -11.84
CA LEU A 93 -2.69 10.72 -12.03
C LEU A 93 -3.61 10.76 -10.81
N THR A 94 -3.56 9.76 -9.95
CA THR A 94 -4.44 9.61 -8.78
C THR A 94 -3.71 9.78 -7.45
N CYS A 95 -2.44 10.16 -7.49
CA CYS A 95 -1.62 10.31 -6.29
C CYS A 95 -2.08 11.51 -5.45
N GLU A 96 -2.33 11.26 -4.18
CA GLU A 96 -2.72 12.27 -3.18
C GLU A 96 -1.56 12.62 -2.23
N THR A 97 -0.58 11.75 -2.10
CA THR A 97 0.58 11.93 -1.21
C THR A 97 1.89 11.73 -1.98
N PHE A 98 2.61 12.85 -2.16
CA PHE A 98 3.93 12.89 -2.78
C PHE A 98 4.98 13.17 -1.71
N PHE A 99 5.58 12.12 -1.14
CA PHE A 99 6.69 12.25 -0.22
C PHE A 99 8.00 11.82 -0.90
N ASP A 100 9.09 12.50 -0.56
CA ASP A 100 10.42 11.98 -0.84
C ASP A 100 10.75 10.78 0.07
N THR A 101 11.83 10.11 -0.23
CA THR A 101 12.24 8.88 0.47
C THR A 101 12.37 9.09 1.98
N ASP A 102 13.04 10.18 2.41
CA ASP A 102 13.29 10.45 3.83
C ASP A 102 11.98 10.74 4.58
N THR A 103 11.05 11.43 3.93
CA THR A 103 9.73 11.72 4.50
C THR A 103 8.91 10.44 4.63
N TRP A 104 8.93 9.52 3.66
CA TRP A 104 8.28 8.21 3.79
C TRP A 104 8.83 7.40 4.96
N ILE A 105 10.16 7.35 5.12
CA ILE A 105 10.80 6.62 6.22
C ILE A 105 10.38 7.22 7.56
N SER A 106 10.44 8.55 7.70
CA SER A 106 10.00 9.26 8.91
C SER A 106 8.50 9.02 9.19
N PHE A 107 7.69 8.97 8.16
CA PHE A 107 6.27 8.64 8.28
C PHE A 107 6.07 7.22 8.83
N TYR A 108 6.74 6.22 8.27
CA TYR A 108 6.64 4.83 8.77
C TYR A 108 7.03 4.72 10.24
N GLU A 109 8.13 5.36 10.63
CA GLU A 109 8.56 5.43 12.03
C GLU A 109 7.49 6.08 12.92
N SER A 110 6.90 7.19 12.48
CA SER A 110 5.90 7.95 13.24
C SER A 110 4.61 7.18 13.50
N VAL A 111 4.23 6.27 12.60
CA VAL A 111 3.02 5.44 12.73
C VAL A 111 3.28 4.05 13.31
N GLY A 112 4.55 3.75 13.65
CA GLY A 112 4.94 2.49 14.25
C GLY A 112 4.98 1.31 13.28
N TYR A 113 5.18 1.55 11.99
CA TYR A 113 5.36 0.49 11.00
C TYR A 113 6.76 -0.14 11.15
N THR A 114 6.81 -1.45 11.32
CA THR A 114 8.04 -2.21 11.56
C THR A 114 8.42 -3.15 10.41
N GLY A 115 7.60 -3.21 9.36
CA GLY A 115 7.82 -4.05 8.20
C GLY A 115 8.89 -3.54 7.24
N ASP A 116 9.12 -4.30 6.19
CA ASP A 116 10.03 -3.93 5.10
C ASP A 116 9.35 -2.96 4.12
N TYR A 117 10.15 -2.15 3.44
CA TYR A 117 9.68 -1.24 2.41
C TYR A 117 10.69 -1.08 1.27
N GLU A 118 10.18 -0.71 0.11
CA GLU A 118 10.97 -0.42 -1.08
C GLU A 118 10.37 0.77 -1.84
N PHE A 119 11.22 1.55 -2.49
CA PHE A 119 10.80 2.69 -3.31
C PHE A 119 11.19 2.49 -4.77
N ILE A 120 10.26 2.87 -5.66
CA ILE A 120 10.49 2.95 -7.09
C ILE A 120 10.69 4.42 -7.48
N TYR A 121 11.65 4.68 -8.36
CA TYR A 121 11.98 6.01 -8.86
C TYR A 121 11.82 6.08 -10.38
N PHE A 122 11.24 7.16 -10.85
CA PHE A 122 11.14 7.48 -12.29
C PHE A 122 12.28 8.42 -12.69
N GLU A 123 13.41 7.87 -13.09
CA GLU A 123 14.62 8.60 -13.44
C GLU A 123 14.53 9.41 -14.76
#